data_a5478b6e8f3a42ce33fbfea26339b263
#
_entry.id   a5478b6e8f3a42ce33fbfea26339b263
#
_cell.length_a   1.000
_cell.length_b   1.000
_cell.length_c   1.000
_cell.angle_alpha   90.00
_cell.angle_beta   90.00
_cell.angle_gamma   90.00
#
_symmetry.space_group_name_H-M   'P 1'
#
loop_
_entity.id
_entity.type
_entity.pdbx_description
1 polymer ?
#
loop_
_entity_poly.entity_id
_entity_poly.type
_entity_poly.pdbx_seq_one_letter_code
_entity_poly.pdbx_strand_id
1 'polypeptide(L)'
;QYFYQTTRCQGYIGGSTFDRIPTERAILNTTKAFKSYGNFDRNDPMTKMLHGDWKTGDYVNFTCKYIEEHYMENIQLSDIAIVAHVSASYLSTRFKKETGMNFTEYLVRFRINKAEELLKESNMRCREIAEKVGYFDYAHFSKIFKKYNGMSPRAYQESCRDAKIHVSA
;
A
#
# COMPACT_ATOMS: atom_id res chain seq x y z
N GLN A 1 21.85 14.26 -7.35
CA GLN A 1 22.65 14.26 -8.59
C GLN A 1 23.66 15.43 -8.59
N TYR A 2 23.22 16.64 -8.25
CA TYR A 2 24.09 17.83 -8.16
C TYR A 2 25.21 17.66 -7.13
N PHE A 3 24.90 17.07 -5.98
CA PHE A 3 25.87 16.81 -4.89
C PHE A 3 26.95 15.81 -5.31
N TYR A 4 26.60 14.77 -6.04
CA TYR A 4 27.56 13.77 -6.55
C TYR A 4 28.47 14.32 -7.63
N GLN A 5 27.98 15.21 -8.47
CA GLN A 5 28.78 15.82 -9.54
C GLN A 5 29.79 16.85 -9.00
N THR A 6 29.43 17.58 -7.93
CA THR A 6 30.28 18.66 -7.39
C THR A 6 31.29 18.17 -6.37
N THR A 7 31.02 17.12 -5.60
CA THR A 7 31.86 16.69 -4.49
C THR A 7 32.70 15.45 -4.75
N ARG A 8 32.50 14.76 -5.89
CA ARG A 8 33.15 13.45 -6.21
C ARG A 8 33.05 12.41 -5.08
N CYS A 9 32.07 12.50 -4.21
CA CYS A 9 31.86 11.54 -3.14
C CYS A 9 31.36 10.21 -3.71
N GLN A 10 32.16 9.16 -3.59
CA GLN A 10 31.83 7.79 -4.03
C GLN A 10 30.89 7.05 -3.05
N GLY A 11 30.53 7.66 -1.94
CA GLY A 11 29.61 7.14 -0.95
C GLY A 11 29.51 8.07 0.25
N TYR A 12 28.35 8.17 0.82
CA TYR A 12 28.14 8.86 2.08
C TYR A 12 28.10 7.84 3.20
N ILE A 13 29.17 7.79 4.01
CA ILE A 13 29.21 7.04 5.26
C ILE A 13 28.93 8.03 6.39
N GLY A 14 27.68 8.30 6.62
CA GLY A 14 27.25 9.15 7.73
C GLY A 14 26.51 8.33 8.75
N GLY A 15 26.82 8.56 10.03
CA GLY A 15 26.44 7.88 11.24
C GLY A 15 25.09 7.13 11.27
N SER A 16 25.05 6.07 12.04
CA SER A 16 23.98 5.10 12.30
C SER A 16 23.15 4.69 11.07
N THR A 17 23.68 3.74 10.37
CA THR A 17 23.10 3.12 9.16
C THR A 17 21.71 2.51 9.40
N PHE A 18 21.38 2.19 10.64
CA PHE A 18 20.15 1.46 10.98
C PHE A 18 18.88 2.32 10.95
N ASP A 19 18.97 3.60 11.26
CA ASP A 19 17.76 4.48 11.28
C ASP A 19 17.41 5.05 9.91
N ARG A 20 18.29 4.92 8.91
CA ARG A 20 18.11 5.47 7.56
C ARG A 20 17.66 4.46 6.52
N ILE A 21 17.80 3.16 6.79
CA ILE A 21 17.46 2.10 5.82
C ILE A 21 16.01 2.17 5.33
N PRO A 22 15.00 2.46 6.18
CA PRO A 22 13.62 2.63 5.70
C PRO A 22 13.46 3.83 4.76
N THR A 23 14.12 4.94 5.08
CA THR A 23 14.05 6.18 4.28
C THR A 23 14.80 6.03 2.94
N GLU A 24 15.95 5.36 2.94
CA GLU A 24 16.70 5.05 1.72
C GLU A 24 15.96 4.04 0.82
N ARG A 25 15.29 3.07 1.41
CA ARG A 25 14.42 2.14 0.67
C ARG A 25 13.21 2.86 0.05
N ALA A 26 12.58 3.76 0.78
CA ALA A 26 11.48 4.57 0.25
C ALA A 26 11.98 5.45 -0.92
N ILE A 27 13.13 6.11 -0.77
CA ILE A 27 13.77 6.90 -1.82
C ILE A 27 14.18 6.02 -3.02
N LEU A 28 14.75 4.84 -2.79
CA LEU A 28 15.13 3.90 -3.84
C LEU A 28 13.92 3.34 -4.60
N ASN A 29 12.84 3.02 -3.90
CA ASN A 29 11.61 2.55 -4.51
C ASN A 29 10.94 3.66 -5.30
N THR A 30 10.91 4.89 -4.77
CA THR A 30 10.43 6.07 -5.48
C THR A 30 11.28 6.37 -6.72
N THR A 31 12.61 6.24 -6.62
CA THR A 31 13.54 6.46 -7.75
C THR A 31 13.42 5.34 -8.81
N LYS A 32 13.15 4.10 -8.40
CA LYS A 32 12.90 2.99 -9.33
C LYS A 32 11.55 3.15 -10.03
N ALA A 33 10.50 3.52 -9.30
CA ALA A 33 9.20 3.89 -9.88
C ALA A 33 9.38 5.03 -10.88
N PHE A 34 10.15 6.05 -10.53
CA PHE A 34 10.47 7.18 -11.40
C PHE A 34 11.16 6.78 -12.72
N LYS A 35 12.06 5.79 -12.68
CA LYS A 35 12.76 5.30 -13.88
C LYS A 35 11.90 4.38 -14.76
N SER A 36 10.88 3.74 -14.20
CA SER A 36 9.95 2.88 -14.96
C SER A 36 8.86 3.68 -15.69
N TYR A 37 8.60 4.91 -15.29
CA TYR A 37 7.62 5.80 -15.94
C TYR A 37 8.26 6.60 -17.09
N GLY A 38 8.70 5.90 -18.14
CA GLY A 38 9.25 6.54 -19.35
C GLY A 38 8.22 7.26 -20.24
N ASN A 39 6.94 7.25 -19.90
CA ASN A 39 5.88 8.01 -20.55
C ASN A 39 5.20 8.91 -19.50
N PHE A 40 5.56 10.17 -19.49
CA PHE A 40 4.93 11.18 -18.62
C PHE A 40 3.50 11.47 -19.09
N ASP A 41 2.53 10.81 -18.50
CA ASP A 41 1.16 11.29 -18.55
C ASP A 41 1.03 12.52 -17.63
N ARG A 42 0.66 13.67 -18.20
CA ARG A 42 0.44 14.92 -17.44
C ARG A 42 -0.66 14.79 -16.38
N ASN A 43 -1.49 13.78 -16.46
CA ASN A 43 -2.56 13.47 -15.50
C ASN A 43 -2.10 12.52 -14.39
N ASP A 44 -0.91 11.89 -14.53
CA ASP A 44 -0.39 11.02 -13.49
C ASP A 44 -0.10 11.82 -12.19
N PRO A 45 -0.55 11.34 -11.02
CA PRO A 45 -0.34 12.01 -9.73
C PRO A 45 1.13 12.37 -9.46
N MET A 46 2.06 11.50 -9.85
CA MET A 46 3.49 11.70 -9.66
C MET A 46 4.03 12.86 -10.53
N THR A 47 3.53 12.99 -11.76
CA THR A 47 3.90 14.07 -12.66
C THR A 47 3.38 15.42 -12.15
N LYS A 48 2.16 15.47 -11.63
CA LYS A 48 1.59 16.67 -10.98
C LYS A 48 2.38 17.08 -9.74
N MET A 49 2.88 16.11 -8.98
CA MET A 49 3.74 16.35 -7.81
C MET A 49 5.01 17.11 -8.19
N LEU A 50 5.66 16.73 -9.28
CA LEU A 50 6.90 17.35 -9.75
C LEU A 50 6.71 18.79 -10.23
N HIS A 51 5.54 19.11 -10.74
CA HIS A 51 5.21 20.43 -11.26
C HIS A 51 4.55 21.36 -10.24
N GLY A 52 4.36 20.91 -8.97
CA GLY A 52 3.75 21.71 -7.91
C GLY A 52 2.25 21.96 -8.08
N ASP A 53 1.58 21.28 -9.01
CA ASP A 53 0.18 21.48 -9.36
C ASP A 53 -0.80 20.65 -8.51
N TRP A 54 -0.38 20.21 -7.33
CA TRP A 54 -1.21 19.39 -6.46
C TRP A 54 -2.38 20.18 -5.87
N LYS A 55 -3.59 19.73 -6.23
CA LYS A 55 -4.81 20.14 -5.55
C LYS A 55 -5.03 19.25 -4.33
N THR A 56 -5.84 19.71 -3.40
CA THR A 56 -6.10 19.04 -2.12
C THR A 56 -6.53 17.58 -2.23
N GLY A 57 -7.31 17.22 -3.27
CA GLY A 57 -7.72 15.82 -3.53
C GLY A 57 -6.62 14.92 -4.08
N ASP A 58 -5.57 15.48 -4.67
CA ASP A 58 -4.51 14.69 -5.31
C ASP A 58 -3.70 13.89 -4.28
N TYR A 59 -3.53 14.42 -3.04
CA TYR A 59 -2.86 13.70 -1.95
C TYR A 59 -3.57 12.42 -1.53
N VAL A 60 -4.90 12.46 -1.48
CA VAL A 60 -5.70 11.29 -1.10
C VAL A 60 -5.72 10.27 -2.22
N ASN A 61 -5.89 10.71 -3.47
CA ASN A 61 -5.81 9.83 -4.64
C ASN A 61 -4.45 9.15 -4.76
N PHE A 62 -3.36 9.90 -4.54
CA PHE A 62 -2.02 9.34 -4.48
C PHE A 62 -1.88 8.29 -3.37
N THR A 63 -2.39 8.60 -2.18
CA THR A 63 -2.35 7.66 -1.05
C THR A 63 -3.13 6.38 -1.35
N CYS A 64 -4.31 6.47 -1.96
CA CYS A 64 -5.10 5.30 -2.36
C CYS A 64 -4.36 4.46 -3.41
N LYS A 65 -3.79 5.09 -4.44
CA LYS A 65 -3.00 4.40 -5.47
C LYS A 65 -1.75 3.73 -4.87
N TYR A 66 -1.07 4.42 -3.95
CA TYR A 66 0.06 3.84 -3.23
C TYR A 66 -0.34 2.60 -2.41
N ILE A 67 -1.50 2.65 -1.75
CA ILE A 67 -2.04 1.47 -1.05
C ILE A 67 -2.31 0.33 -2.05
N GLU A 68 -2.92 0.60 -3.19
CA GLU A 68 -3.21 -0.42 -4.21
C GLU A 68 -1.96 -1.14 -4.72
N GLU A 69 -0.86 -0.41 -4.87
CA GLU A 69 0.41 -0.94 -5.38
C GLU A 69 1.24 -1.64 -4.29
N HIS A 70 1.12 -1.21 -3.02
CA HIS A 70 2.01 -1.62 -1.91
C HIS A 70 1.30 -2.26 -0.72
N TYR A 71 0.01 -2.59 -0.81
CA TYR A 71 -0.77 -3.10 0.34
C TYR A 71 -0.20 -4.34 1.01
N MET A 72 0.60 -5.14 0.32
CA MET A 72 1.27 -6.32 0.88
C MET A 72 2.42 -5.97 1.82
N GLU A 73 2.96 -4.78 1.70
CA GLU A 73 4.11 -4.30 2.47
C GLU A 73 3.67 -3.64 3.78
N ASN A 74 4.62 -3.48 4.72
CA ASN A 74 4.36 -2.71 5.94
C ASN A 74 4.47 -1.21 5.63
N ILE A 75 3.40 -0.62 5.10
CA ILE A 75 3.34 0.80 4.74
C ILE A 75 2.77 1.64 5.89
N GLN A 76 3.33 2.83 6.07
CA GLN A 76 2.86 3.79 7.03
C GLN A 76 2.48 5.11 6.34
N LEU A 77 1.48 5.80 6.89
CA LEU A 77 1.07 7.10 6.34
C LEU A 77 2.18 8.15 6.41
N SER A 78 3.07 8.06 7.41
CA SER A 78 4.26 8.90 7.54
C SER A 78 5.17 8.82 6.32
N ASP A 79 5.37 7.62 5.77
CA ASP A 79 6.26 7.39 4.64
C ASP A 79 5.67 8.01 3.37
N ILE A 80 4.36 7.87 3.20
CA ILE A 80 3.61 8.49 2.10
C ILE A 80 3.64 10.02 2.22
N ALA A 81 3.49 10.56 3.43
CA ALA A 81 3.54 11.99 3.68
C ALA A 81 4.91 12.61 3.33
N ILE A 82 6.01 11.88 3.62
CA ILE A 82 7.36 12.30 3.22
C ILE A 82 7.46 12.39 1.69
N VAL A 83 6.99 11.37 0.99
CA VAL A 83 6.99 11.35 -0.48
C VAL A 83 6.12 12.48 -1.05
N ALA A 84 4.97 12.74 -0.44
CA ALA A 84 4.05 13.80 -0.84
C ALA A 84 4.47 15.21 -0.39
N HIS A 85 5.60 15.35 0.32
CA HIS A 85 6.10 16.62 0.87
C HIS A 85 5.10 17.37 1.76
N VAL A 86 4.29 16.63 2.51
CA VAL A 86 3.33 17.17 3.49
C VAL A 86 3.55 16.58 4.87
N SER A 87 2.98 17.21 5.91
CA SER A 87 3.01 16.61 7.25
C SER A 87 2.07 15.38 7.33
N ALA A 88 2.48 14.36 8.08
CA ALA A 88 1.65 13.17 8.33
C ALA A 88 0.30 13.54 8.98
N SER A 89 0.27 14.55 9.83
CA SER A 89 -0.96 15.06 10.47
C SER A 89 -1.92 15.66 9.44
N TYR A 90 -1.40 16.48 8.52
CA TYR A 90 -2.20 17.05 7.44
C TYR A 90 -2.79 15.94 6.57
N LEU A 91 -1.93 15.01 6.10
CA LEU A 91 -2.37 13.90 5.25
C LEU A 91 -3.40 13.02 5.94
N SER A 92 -3.20 12.69 7.23
CA SER A 92 -4.15 11.90 8.03
C SER A 92 -5.53 12.56 8.13
N THR A 93 -5.55 13.87 8.41
CA THR A 93 -6.79 14.64 8.51
C THR A 93 -7.53 14.68 7.17
N ARG A 94 -6.80 14.92 6.09
CA ARG A 94 -7.36 14.96 4.74
C ARG A 94 -7.88 13.60 4.29
N PHE A 95 -7.08 12.56 4.48
CA PHE A 95 -7.44 11.19 4.13
C PHE A 95 -8.74 10.79 4.83
N LYS A 96 -8.85 11.02 6.15
CA LYS A 96 -10.06 10.72 6.90
C LYS A 96 -11.26 11.54 6.43
N LYS A 97 -11.06 12.82 6.11
CA LYS A 97 -12.16 13.70 5.63
C LYS A 97 -12.73 13.24 4.29
N GLU A 98 -11.87 12.79 3.38
CA GLU A 98 -12.28 12.43 2.01
C GLU A 98 -12.74 10.97 1.89
N THR A 99 -12.09 10.03 2.60
CA THR A 99 -12.43 8.60 2.56
C THR A 99 -13.45 8.17 3.62
N GLY A 100 -13.69 9.01 4.63
CA GLY A 100 -14.55 8.69 5.77
C GLY A 100 -13.90 7.81 6.84
N MET A 101 -12.69 7.29 6.61
CA MET A 101 -11.99 6.37 7.52
C MET A 101 -10.50 6.73 7.66
N ASN A 102 -9.86 6.28 8.75
CA ASN A 102 -8.43 6.50 8.90
C ASN A 102 -7.62 5.57 7.97
N PHE A 103 -6.35 5.93 7.73
CA PHE A 103 -5.45 5.19 6.84
C PHE A 103 -5.33 3.70 7.20
N THR A 104 -5.13 3.40 8.49
CA THR A 104 -4.98 2.01 8.93
C THR A 104 -6.24 1.18 8.68
N GLU A 105 -7.40 1.75 8.94
CA GLU A 105 -8.69 1.12 8.70
C GLU A 105 -8.92 0.88 7.21
N TYR A 106 -8.59 1.86 6.37
CA TYR A 106 -8.68 1.75 4.92
C TYR A 106 -7.75 0.64 4.40
N LEU A 107 -6.48 0.61 4.82
CA LEU A 107 -5.52 -0.42 4.44
C LEU A 107 -5.99 -1.82 4.86
N VAL A 108 -6.48 -1.96 6.10
CA VAL A 108 -7.02 -3.23 6.58
C VAL A 108 -8.19 -3.67 5.71
N ARG A 109 -9.14 -2.79 5.43
CA ARG A 109 -10.31 -3.09 4.61
C ARG A 109 -9.90 -3.47 3.18
N PHE A 110 -8.95 -2.76 2.60
CA PHE A 110 -8.41 -3.07 1.28
C PHE A 110 -7.80 -4.48 1.23
N ARG A 111 -6.96 -4.83 2.22
CA ARG A 111 -6.37 -6.18 2.35
C ARG A 111 -7.43 -7.27 2.50
N ILE A 112 -8.47 -7.02 3.28
CA ILE A 112 -9.56 -8.00 3.46
C ILE A 112 -10.34 -8.19 2.16
N ASN A 113 -10.65 -7.13 1.42
CA ASN A 113 -11.32 -7.24 0.12
C ASN A 113 -10.47 -8.06 -0.87
N LYS A 114 -9.14 -7.82 -0.91
CA LYS A 114 -8.22 -8.62 -1.74
C LYS A 114 -8.14 -10.09 -1.29
N ALA A 115 -8.21 -10.35 0.00
CA ALA A 115 -8.29 -11.72 0.52
C ALA A 115 -9.59 -12.43 0.09
N GLU A 116 -10.71 -11.72 0.10
CA GLU A 116 -11.99 -12.27 -0.38
C GLU A 116 -11.93 -12.65 -1.86
N GLU A 117 -11.37 -11.78 -2.71
CA GLU A 117 -11.16 -12.07 -4.13
C GLU A 117 -10.33 -13.34 -4.30
N LEU A 118 -9.19 -13.47 -3.60
CA LEU A 118 -8.33 -14.64 -3.66
C LEU A 118 -9.01 -15.92 -3.13
N LEU A 119 -9.79 -15.81 -2.05
CA LEU A 119 -10.54 -16.95 -1.50
C LEU A 119 -11.62 -17.45 -2.45
N LYS A 120 -12.24 -16.55 -3.22
CA LYS A 120 -13.25 -16.91 -4.23
C LYS A 120 -12.63 -17.51 -5.49
N GLU A 121 -11.52 -16.99 -5.95
CA GLU A 121 -10.98 -17.27 -7.29
C GLU A 121 -9.92 -18.36 -7.29
N SER A 122 -9.20 -18.54 -6.18
CA SER A 122 -8.08 -19.46 -6.11
C SER A 122 -8.31 -20.69 -5.21
N ASN A 123 -7.54 -21.74 -5.46
CA ASN A 123 -7.48 -22.92 -4.59
C ASN A 123 -6.34 -22.83 -3.55
N MET A 124 -5.81 -21.63 -3.32
CA MET A 124 -4.74 -21.42 -2.36
C MET A 124 -5.19 -21.71 -0.93
N ARG A 125 -4.23 -22.08 -0.09
CA ARG A 125 -4.50 -22.26 1.35
C ARG A 125 -4.73 -20.87 1.99
N CYS A 126 -5.64 -20.80 2.95
CA CYS A 126 -5.96 -19.54 3.66
C CYS A 126 -4.72 -18.87 4.29
N ARG A 127 -3.69 -19.64 4.68
CA ARG A 127 -2.43 -19.10 5.20
C ARG A 127 -1.63 -18.39 4.10
N GLU A 128 -1.52 -18.99 2.93
CA GLU A 128 -0.83 -18.40 1.78
C GLU A 128 -1.52 -17.12 1.32
N ILE A 129 -2.85 -17.10 1.38
CA ILE A 129 -3.64 -15.88 1.08
C ILE A 129 -3.35 -14.79 2.11
N ALA A 130 -3.29 -15.13 3.42
CA ALA A 130 -2.95 -14.17 4.45
C ALA A 130 -1.59 -13.51 4.20
N GLU A 131 -0.56 -14.30 3.88
CA GLU A 131 0.78 -13.81 3.55
C GLU A 131 0.77 -12.91 2.30
N LYS A 132 0.04 -13.31 1.25
CA LYS A 132 -0.11 -12.52 0.02
C LYS A 132 -0.79 -11.18 0.22
N VAL A 133 -1.66 -11.06 1.20
CA VAL A 133 -2.33 -9.79 1.48
C VAL A 133 -1.65 -8.99 2.61
N GLY A 134 -0.43 -9.39 3.02
CA GLY A 134 0.41 -8.65 3.95
C GLY A 134 0.17 -8.95 5.42
N TYR A 135 -0.33 -10.17 5.76
CA TYR A 135 -0.43 -10.65 7.13
C TYR A 135 0.52 -11.81 7.36
N PHE A 136 1.56 -11.61 8.16
CA PHE A 136 2.51 -12.65 8.55
C PHE A 136 1.94 -13.61 9.61
N ASP A 137 1.01 -13.13 10.44
CA ASP A 137 0.33 -13.94 11.45
C ASP A 137 -1.09 -14.31 10.98
N TYR A 138 -1.29 -15.60 10.70
CA TYR A 138 -2.60 -16.12 10.29
C TYR A 138 -3.68 -15.99 11.37
N ALA A 139 -3.33 -16.10 12.65
CA ALA A 139 -4.30 -15.96 13.73
C ALA A 139 -4.85 -14.53 13.79
N HIS A 140 -3.97 -13.54 13.63
CA HIS A 140 -4.34 -12.14 13.53
C HIS A 140 -5.21 -11.86 12.29
N PHE A 141 -4.79 -12.36 11.12
CA PHE A 141 -5.58 -12.28 9.88
C PHE A 141 -6.98 -12.85 10.06
N SER A 142 -7.08 -14.07 10.61
CA SER A 142 -8.38 -14.78 10.77
C SER A 142 -9.35 -14.01 11.68
N LYS A 143 -8.83 -13.39 12.77
CA LYS A 143 -9.65 -12.53 13.65
C LYS A 143 -10.17 -11.29 12.92
N ILE A 144 -9.30 -10.62 12.17
CA ILE A 144 -9.69 -9.43 11.41
C ILE A 144 -10.70 -9.81 10.32
N PHE A 145 -10.41 -10.84 9.54
CA PHE A 145 -11.30 -11.31 8.47
C PHE A 145 -12.69 -11.66 9.02
N LYS A 146 -12.76 -12.40 10.15
CA LYS A 146 -14.03 -12.71 10.81
C LYS A 146 -14.77 -11.47 11.29
N LYS A 147 -14.05 -10.44 11.76
CA LYS A 147 -14.65 -9.16 12.18
C LYS A 147 -15.34 -8.46 11.01
N TYR A 148 -14.77 -8.50 9.82
CA TYR A 148 -15.31 -7.81 8.64
C TYR A 148 -16.36 -8.63 7.90
N ASN A 149 -16.21 -9.96 7.85
CA ASN A 149 -17.06 -10.88 7.05
C ASN A 149 -18.01 -11.72 7.87
N GLY A 150 -17.97 -11.63 9.19
CA GLY A 150 -18.83 -12.42 10.09
C GLY A 150 -18.40 -13.90 10.24
N MET A 151 -17.57 -14.42 9.34
CA MET A 151 -17.11 -15.81 9.33
C MET A 151 -15.61 -15.95 9.12
N SER A 152 -15.04 -17.11 9.44
CA SER A 152 -13.61 -17.36 9.25
C SER A 152 -13.24 -17.45 7.77
N PRO A 153 -11.96 -17.19 7.39
CA PRO A 153 -11.49 -17.31 6.01
C PRO A 153 -11.77 -18.69 5.40
N ARG A 154 -11.61 -19.74 6.20
CA ARG A 154 -11.87 -21.12 5.77
C ARG A 154 -13.36 -21.36 5.48
N ALA A 155 -14.24 -20.96 6.39
CA ALA A 155 -15.68 -21.09 6.20
C ALA A 155 -16.15 -20.29 4.97
N TYR A 156 -15.57 -19.10 4.76
CA TYR A 156 -15.84 -18.28 3.58
C TYR A 156 -15.40 -18.98 2.28
N GLN A 157 -14.21 -19.57 2.26
CA GLN A 157 -13.71 -20.32 1.10
C GLN A 157 -14.57 -21.55 0.78
N GLU A 158 -15.00 -22.28 1.80
CA GLU A 158 -15.88 -23.44 1.66
C GLU A 158 -17.24 -23.01 1.08
N SER A 159 -17.87 -21.98 1.63
CA SER A 159 -19.16 -21.46 1.11
C SER A 159 -19.08 -21.00 -0.36
N CYS A 160 -17.96 -20.41 -0.77
CA CYS A 160 -17.75 -20.01 -2.16
C CYS A 160 -17.59 -21.21 -3.11
N ARG A 161 -17.01 -22.32 -2.64
CA ARG A 161 -16.89 -23.57 -3.43
C ARG A 161 -18.24 -24.23 -3.63
N ASP A 162 -19.03 -24.34 -2.57
CA ASP A 162 -20.37 -24.93 -2.63
C ASP A 162 -21.29 -24.16 -3.59
N ALA A 163 -21.21 -22.81 -3.56
CA ALA A 163 -21.95 -21.96 -4.47
C ALA A 163 -21.58 -22.19 -5.96
N LYS A 164 -20.31 -22.48 -6.26
CA LYS A 164 -19.86 -22.75 -7.64
C LYS A 164 -20.35 -24.11 -8.15
N ILE A 165 -20.46 -25.12 -7.29
CA ILE A 165 -20.93 -26.45 -7.65
C ILE A 165 -22.43 -26.40 -8.04
N HIS A 166 -23.23 -25.61 -7.31
CA HIS A 166 -24.67 -25.47 -7.59
C HIS A 166 -25.02 -24.65 -8.84
N VAL A 167 -24.10 -23.83 -9.34
CA VAL A 167 -24.31 -23.04 -10.58
C VAL A 167 -23.90 -23.84 -11.82
N SER A 168 -23.09 -24.91 -11.65
CA SER A 168 -22.56 -25.73 -12.75
C SER A 168 -23.36 -27.03 -12.97
N ALA A 169 -24.42 -27.26 -12.20
CA ALA A 169 -25.33 -28.42 -12.29
C ALA A 169 -26.70 -27.99 -12.84
#